data_53a7f31b42d9413dc7434141ac2dc4ae
#
_entry.id   53a7f31b42d9413dc7434141ac2dc4ae
#
_cell.length_a   1.000
_cell.length_b   1.000
_cell.length_c   1.000
_cell.angle_alpha   90.00
_cell.angle_beta   90.00
_cell.angle_gamma   90.00
#
_symmetry.space_group_name_H-M   'P 1'
#
loop_
_entity.id
_entity.type
_entity.pdbx_description
1 polymer ?
#
loop_
_entity_poly.entity_id
_entity_poly.type
_entity_poly.pdbx_seq_one_letter_code
_entity_poly.pdbx_strand_id
1 'polypeptide(L)'
;NVIGFTNVVDWAFHFFQKQEWGHLIVISSVGGMRGEGIAPAYNASKAYQINYTEGLRKKTAKLPYPIYITDVRPGFVDTAMAKGEGLFWITPLDKAVQQIYRAIFRRRKVAYVSKRWKYVALLLRMIPASIYCKM
;
A
#
# COMPACT_ATOMS: atom_id res chain seq x y z
N ASN A 1 -4.05 -13.05 -2.02
CA ASN A 1 -3.75 -11.60 -2.08
C ASN A 1 -4.10 -10.91 -3.42
N VAL A 2 -4.40 -11.65 -4.48
CA VAL A 2 -4.79 -11.05 -5.78
C VAL A 2 -6.29 -11.23 -6.00
N ILE A 3 -6.75 -12.44 -6.24
CA ILE A 3 -8.17 -12.72 -6.56
C ILE A 3 -9.10 -12.26 -5.42
N GLY A 4 -8.86 -12.72 -4.19
CA GLY A 4 -9.69 -12.32 -3.05
C GLY A 4 -9.68 -10.81 -2.79
N PHE A 5 -8.52 -10.16 -2.95
CA PHE A 5 -8.41 -8.70 -2.87
C PHE A 5 -9.28 -8.03 -3.94
N THR A 6 -9.17 -8.48 -5.19
CA THR A 6 -9.94 -7.89 -6.30
C THR A 6 -11.44 -8.02 -6.07
N ASN A 7 -11.90 -9.21 -5.69
CA ASN A 7 -13.33 -9.46 -5.45
C ASN A 7 -13.89 -8.56 -4.35
N VAL A 8 -13.17 -8.44 -3.21
CA VAL A 8 -13.61 -7.59 -2.08
C VAL A 8 -13.61 -6.12 -2.46
N VAL A 9 -12.55 -5.66 -3.12
CA VAL A 9 -12.40 -4.25 -3.50
C VAL A 9 -13.43 -3.87 -4.57
N ASP A 10 -13.68 -4.75 -5.53
CA ASP A 10 -14.66 -4.50 -6.60
C ASP A 10 -16.09 -4.45 -6.03
N TRP A 11 -16.43 -5.40 -5.15
CA TRP A 11 -17.70 -5.37 -4.42
C TRP A 11 -17.87 -4.06 -3.63
N ALA A 12 -16.87 -3.68 -2.83
CA ALA A 12 -16.91 -2.46 -2.03
C ALA A 12 -17.02 -1.19 -2.90
N PHE A 13 -16.30 -1.18 -4.03
CA PHE A 13 -16.34 -0.06 -4.96
C PHE A 13 -17.72 0.11 -5.58
N HIS A 14 -18.35 -0.98 -6.04
CA HIS A 14 -19.72 -0.94 -6.57
C HIS A 14 -20.74 -0.53 -5.50
N PHE A 15 -20.56 -1.00 -4.26
CA PHE A 15 -21.40 -0.58 -3.15
C PHE A 15 -21.29 0.94 -2.92
N PHE A 16 -20.07 1.47 -2.90
CA PHE A 16 -19.85 2.92 -2.73
C PHE A 16 -20.37 3.75 -3.91
N GLN A 17 -20.35 3.19 -5.13
CA GLN A 17 -20.96 3.86 -6.27
C GLN A 17 -22.49 3.99 -6.12
N LYS A 18 -23.15 2.96 -5.59
CA LYS A 18 -24.60 2.98 -5.38
C LYS A 18 -25.05 3.97 -4.28
N GLN A 19 -24.23 4.13 -3.24
CA GLN A 19 -24.52 5.09 -2.15
C GLN A 19 -23.92 6.47 -2.38
N GLU A 20 -23.20 6.68 -3.49
CA GLU A 20 -22.56 7.93 -3.89
C GLU A 20 -21.54 8.48 -2.88
N TRP A 21 -21.05 7.64 -2.00
CA TRP A 21 -20.05 7.98 -0.99
C TRP A 21 -19.31 6.77 -0.49
N GLY A 22 -18.01 6.92 -0.20
CA GLY A 22 -17.26 5.85 0.44
C GLY A 22 -15.79 6.18 0.69
N HIS A 23 -15.15 5.35 1.53
CA HIS A 23 -13.72 5.42 1.76
C HIS A 23 -13.12 4.01 1.80
N LEU A 24 -12.42 3.62 0.74
CA LEU A 24 -11.69 2.38 0.65
C LEU A 24 -10.27 2.55 1.21
N ILE A 25 -9.90 1.71 2.15
CA ILE A 25 -8.56 1.65 2.69
C ILE A 25 -7.91 0.32 2.29
N VAL A 26 -6.78 0.40 1.61
CA VAL A 26 -5.98 -0.76 1.20
C VAL A 26 -4.67 -0.76 1.97
N ILE A 27 -4.34 -1.88 2.60
CA ILE A 27 -3.03 -2.10 3.24
C ILE A 27 -2.14 -2.87 2.27
N SER A 28 -1.38 -2.13 1.46
CA SER A 28 -0.38 -2.71 0.57
C SER A 28 0.97 -2.92 1.29
N SER A 29 2.08 -2.54 0.75
CA SER A 29 3.41 -2.57 1.39
C SER A 29 4.42 -1.76 0.60
N VAL A 30 5.48 -1.29 1.26
CA VAL A 30 6.69 -0.81 0.58
C VAL A 30 7.33 -1.93 -0.26
N GLY A 31 7.22 -3.19 0.17
CA GLY A 31 7.67 -4.36 -0.60
C GLY A 31 7.01 -4.52 -1.98
N GLY A 32 5.90 -3.81 -2.27
CA GLY A 32 5.33 -3.76 -3.61
C GLY A 32 6.02 -2.78 -4.57
N MET A 33 7.08 -2.08 -4.14
CA MET A 33 7.81 -1.14 -5.00
C MET A 33 8.79 -1.83 -5.94
N ARG A 34 9.34 -2.99 -5.53
CA ARG A 34 10.28 -3.81 -6.30
C ARG A 34 10.09 -5.29 -5.95
N GLY A 35 10.42 -6.19 -6.88
CA GLY A 35 10.56 -7.61 -6.59
C GLY A 35 11.77 -7.84 -5.70
N GLU A 36 11.66 -8.76 -4.75
CA GLU A 36 12.72 -9.15 -3.84
C GLU A 36 12.84 -10.68 -3.85
N GLY A 37 14.09 -11.20 -3.78
CA GLY A 37 14.38 -12.63 -4.01
C GLY A 37 13.80 -13.57 -2.95
N ILE A 38 13.64 -13.10 -1.70
CA ILE A 38 13.13 -13.93 -0.59
C ILE A 38 11.62 -14.18 -0.74
N ALA A 39 10.85 -13.19 -1.22
CA ALA A 39 9.39 -13.27 -1.25
C ALA A 39 8.78 -12.71 -2.55
N PRO A 40 9.16 -13.21 -3.74
CA PRO A 40 8.75 -12.61 -5.02
C PRO A 40 7.23 -12.61 -5.22
N ALA A 41 6.53 -13.67 -4.82
CA ALA A 41 5.07 -13.73 -4.92
C ALA A 41 4.36 -12.71 -4.01
N TYR A 42 4.88 -12.47 -2.81
CA TYR A 42 4.38 -11.42 -1.91
C TYR A 42 4.58 -10.04 -2.54
N ASN A 43 5.79 -9.73 -2.99
CA ASN A 43 6.10 -8.44 -3.61
C ASN A 43 5.23 -8.18 -4.84
N ALA A 44 5.07 -9.18 -5.71
CA ALA A 44 4.20 -9.09 -6.87
C ALA A 44 2.73 -8.84 -6.49
N SER A 45 2.23 -9.53 -5.45
CA SER A 45 0.86 -9.32 -4.96
C SER A 45 0.65 -7.90 -4.40
N LYS A 46 1.66 -7.35 -3.72
CA LYS A 46 1.61 -5.99 -3.19
C LYS A 46 1.76 -4.93 -4.29
N ALA A 47 2.56 -5.18 -5.31
CA ALA A 47 2.64 -4.36 -6.51
C ALA A 47 1.30 -4.31 -7.26
N TYR A 48 0.63 -5.44 -7.40
CA TYR A 48 -0.73 -5.52 -7.94
C TYR A 48 -1.69 -4.61 -7.16
N GLN A 49 -1.73 -4.73 -5.82
CA GLN A 49 -2.62 -3.91 -4.97
C GLN A 49 -2.35 -2.41 -5.14
N ILE A 50 -1.08 -2.00 -5.22
CA ILE A 50 -0.67 -0.60 -5.43
C ILE A 50 -1.19 -0.09 -6.77
N ASN A 51 -0.94 -0.83 -7.85
CA ASN A 51 -1.33 -0.44 -9.20
C ASN A 51 -2.86 -0.40 -9.35
N TYR A 52 -3.56 -1.42 -8.85
CA TYR A 52 -5.01 -1.49 -8.86
C TYR A 52 -5.65 -0.30 -8.12
N THR A 53 -5.14 0.00 -6.92
CA THR A 53 -5.60 1.12 -6.10
C THR A 53 -5.36 2.47 -6.79
N GLU A 54 -4.26 2.62 -7.52
CA GLU A 54 -3.98 3.82 -8.33
C GLU A 54 -4.98 3.96 -9.47
N GLY A 55 -5.30 2.87 -10.17
CA GLY A 55 -6.32 2.83 -11.21
C GLY A 55 -7.70 3.25 -10.71
N LEU A 56 -8.09 2.72 -9.53
CA LEU A 56 -9.35 3.12 -8.90
C LEU A 56 -9.38 4.61 -8.53
N ARG A 57 -8.28 5.20 -8.04
CA ARG A 57 -8.21 6.66 -7.80
C ARG A 57 -8.44 7.48 -9.07
N LYS A 58 -7.91 7.03 -10.20
CA LYS A 58 -8.18 7.68 -11.51
C LYS A 58 -9.65 7.57 -11.89
N LYS A 59 -10.28 6.43 -11.60
CA LYS A 59 -11.70 6.20 -11.86
C LYS A 59 -12.57 7.10 -10.97
N THR A 60 -12.28 7.17 -9.66
CA THR A 60 -13.05 8.01 -8.72
C THR A 60 -12.91 9.52 -8.99
N ALA A 61 -11.78 9.96 -9.54
CA ALA A 61 -11.59 11.38 -9.88
C ALA A 61 -12.56 11.90 -10.97
N LYS A 62 -13.24 11.01 -11.67
CA LYS A 62 -14.23 11.35 -12.72
C LYS A 62 -15.67 11.26 -12.23
N LEU A 63 -15.89 10.82 -10.99
CA LEU A 63 -17.24 10.68 -10.41
C LEU A 63 -17.72 12.03 -9.86
N PRO A 64 -19.02 12.34 -9.95
CA PRO A 64 -19.60 13.57 -9.43
C PRO A 64 -19.76 13.56 -7.90
N TYR A 65 -19.46 12.45 -7.23
CA TYR A 65 -19.59 12.23 -5.80
C TYR A 65 -18.29 11.71 -5.19
N PRO A 66 -18.07 11.89 -3.87
CA PRO A 66 -16.79 11.59 -3.26
C PRO A 66 -16.63 10.11 -2.88
N ILE A 67 -15.78 9.38 -3.61
CA ILE A 67 -15.24 8.10 -3.17
C ILE A 67 -13.74 8.27 -2.94
N TYR A 68 -13.31 8.13 -1.68
CA TYR A 68 -11.90 8.24 -1.29
C TYR A 68 -11.21 6.89 -1.32
N ILE A 69 -9.93 6.88 -1.69
CA ILE A 69 -9.13 5.66 -1.72
C ILE A 69 -7.77 5.95 -1.10
N THR A 70 -7.49 5.32 0.02
CA THR A 70 -6.23 5.42 0.75
C THR A 70 -5.43 4.13 0.60
N ASP A 71 -4.24 4.23 0.02
CA ASP A 71 -3.26 3.16 -0.05
C ASP A 71 -2.23 3.34 1.07
N VAL A 72 -2.30 2.50 2.08
CA VAL A 72 -1.36 2.46 3.19
C VAL A 72 -0.23 1.52 2.82
N ARG A 73 1.01 2.02 2.85
CA ARG A 73 2.24 1.30 2.50
C ARG A 73 3.15 1.16 3.71
N PRO A 74 2.95 0.16 4.56
CA PRO A 74 3.86 -0.10 5.65
C PRO A 74 5.23 -0.56 5.15
N GLY A 75 6.29 -0.10 5.86
CA GLY A 75 7.54 -0.83 5.90
C GLY A 75 7.50 -1.88 7.01
N PHE A 76 8.61 -2.10 7.72
CA PHE A 76 8.61 -3.03 8.84
C PHE A 76 7.88 -2.43 10.05
N VAL A 77 6.89 -3.17 10.55
CA VAL A 77 6.13 -2.85 11.76
C VAL A 77 6.34 -3.97 12.75
N ASP A 78 6.51 -3.65 14.02
CA ASP A 78 6.71 -4.62 15.10
C ASP A 78 5.46 -5.47 15.30
N THR A 79 5.45 -6.60 14.61
CA THR A 79 4.37 -7.59 14.58
C THR A 79 4.96 -8.99 14.46
N ALA A 80 4.14 -10.01 14.68
CA ALA A 80 4.55 -11.40 14.52
C ALA A 80 5.08 -11.74 13.11
N MET A 81 4.71 -10.97 12.09
CA MET A 81 5.21 -11.13 10.72
C MET A 81 6.60 -10.53 10.51
N ALA A 82 7.00 -9.55 11.30
CA ALA A 82 8.31 -8.89 11.19
C ALA A 82 9.33 -9.62 12.05
N LYS A 83 9.62 -10.89 11.72
CA LYS A 83 10.64 -11.71 12.37
C LYS A 83 11.69 -12.11 11.34
N GLY A 84 12.98 -12.07 11.72
CA GLY A 84 14.10 -12.47 10.88
C GLY A 84 15.27 -11.48 10.93
N GLU A 85 16.35 -11.84 10.26
CA GLU A 85 17.53 -11.00 10.12
C GLU A 85 17.32 -9.90 9.06
N GLY A 86 18.08 -8.81 9.14
CA GLY A 86 18.06 -7.74 8.14
C GLY A 86 16.91 -6.73 8.31
N LEU A 87 16.12 -6.82 9.38
CA LEU A 87 15.08 -5.84 9.65
C LEU A 87 15.67 -4.53 10.14
N PHE A 88 15.33 -3.43 9.50
CA PHE A 88 15.75 -2.08 9.91
C PHE A 88 14.56 -1.13 9.93
N TRP A 89 14.68 -0.07 10.74
CA TRP A 89 13.62 0.94 10.90
C TRP A 89 12.26 0.36 11.28
N ILE A 90 12.26 -0.65 12.13
CA ILE A 90 11.03 -1.24 12.65
C ILE A 90 10.21 -0.16 13.35
N THR A 91 8.95 -0.07 13.01
CA THR A 91 8.02 0.91 13.60
C THR A 91 7.24 0.23 14.70
N PRO A 92 7.25 0.75 15.95
CA PRO A 92 6.41 0.24 17.02
C PRO A 92 4.94 0.23 16.60
N LEU A 93 4.20 -0.81 17.02
CA LEU A 93 2.82 -1.04 16.61
C LEU A 93 1.92 0.18 16.86
N ASP A 94 1.98 0.76 18.06
CA ASP A 94 1.16 1.94 18.43
C ASP A 94 1.42 3.14 17.52
N LYS A 95 2.71 3.38 17.19
CA LYS A 95 3.08 4.46 16.27
C LYS A 95 2.58 4.19 14.84
N ALA A 96 2.61 2.93 14.41
CA ALA A 96 2.08 2.54 13.11
C ALA A 96 0.57 2.77 13.04
N VAL A 97 -0.17 2.30 14.04
CA VAL A 97 -1.63 2.47 14.17
C VAL A 97 -2.01 3.96 14.13
N GLN A 98 -1.33 4.80 14.93
CA GLN A 98 -1.58 6.24 14.94
C GLN A 98 -1.34 6.90 13.57
N GLN A 99 -0.29 6.49 12.85
CA GLN A 99 0.01 7.03 11.52
C GLN A 99 -1.06 6.59 10.50
N ILE A 100 -1.49 5.33 10.55
CA ILE A 100 -2.56 4.79 9.70
C ILE A 100 -3.87 5.54 9.98
N TYR A 101 -4.27 5.63 11.23
CA TYR A 101 -5.49 6.35 11.63
C TYR A 101 -5.51 7.79 11.12
N ARG A 102 -4.41 8.52 11.35
CA ARG A 102 -4.29 9.91 10.86
C ARG A 102 -4.35 10.00 9.33
N ALA A 103 -3.80 9.03 8.62
CA ALA A 103 -3.84 8.99 7.16
C ALA A 103 -5.27 8.74 6.65
N ILE A 104 -6.00 7.84 7.28
CA ILE A 104 -7.41 7.53 6.98
C ILE A 104 -8.27 8.77 7.27
N PHE A 105 -8.17 9.33 8.47
CA PHE A 105 -8.95 10.50 8.87
C PHE A 105 -8.73 11.69 7.92
N ARG A 106 -7.48 11.89 7.46
CA ARG A 106 -7.13 12.94 6.50
C ARG A 106 -7.35 12.56 5.04
N ARG A 107 -7.95 11.41 4.76
CA ARG A 107 -8.24 10.90 3.41
C ARG A 107 -7.01 10.94 2.48
N ARG A 108 -5.83 10.57 3.02
CA ARG A 108 -4.58 10.58 2.26
C ARG A 108 -4.64 9.57 1.12
N LYS A 109 -4.28 9.97 -0.09
CA LYS A 109 -4.22 9.07 -1.26
C LYS A 109 -3.20 7.95 -1.07
N VAL A 110 -2.03 8.28 -0.51
CA VAL A 110 -0.96 7.32 -0.18
C VAL A 110 -0.38 7.68 1.19
N ALA A 111 -0.17 6.68 2.02
CA ALA A 111 0.43 6.82 3.34
C ALA A 111 1.55 5.80 3.57
N TYR A 112 2.78 6.26 3.73
CA TYR A 112 3.91 5.44 4.13
C TYR A 112 4.00 5.35 5.66
N VAL A 113 4.15 4.16 6.20
CA VAL A 113 4.31 3.87 7.63
C VAL A 113 5.62 3.10 7.86
N SER A 114 6.62 3.67 8.52
CA SER A 114 6.77 5.07 8.92
C SER A 114 7.05 5.98 7.71
N LYS A 115 6.94 7.31 7.91
CA LYS A 115 7.10 8.29 6.81
C LYS A 115 8.43 8.19 6.05
N ARG A 116 9.51 7.78 6.71
CA ARG A 116 10.86 7.62 6.12
C ARG A 116 10.90 6.54 5.04
N TRP A 117 10.01 5.55 5.08
CA TRP A 117 9.87 4.54 4.04
C TRP A 117 9.47 5.10 2.68
N LYS A 118 8.95 6.34 2.64
CA LYS A 118 8.73 7.05 1.37
C LYS A 118 10.03 7.25 0.59
N TYR A 119 11.12 7.57 1.29
CA TYR A 119 12.43 7.78 0.63
C TYR A 119 13.01 6.47 0.12
N VAL A 120 12.88 5.38 0.90
CA VAL A 120 13.27 4.03 0.45
C VAL A 120 12.47 3.62 -0.78
N ALA A 121 11.16 3.81 -0.76
CA ALA A 121 10.29 3.50 -1.89
C ALA A 121 10.68 4.28 -3.16
N LEU A 122 11.03 5.57 -3.01
CA LEU A 122 11.48 6.39 -4.12
C LEU A 122 12.81 5.89 -4.67
N LEU A 123 13.78 5.64 -3.78
CA LEU A 123 15.10 5.10 -4.16
C LEU A 123 14.95 3.77 -4.91
N LEU A 124 14.19 2.82 -4.37
CA LEU A 124 13.95 1.53 -5.01
C LEU A 124 13.38 1.66 -6.42
N ARG A 125 12.53 2.64 -6.67
CA ARG A 125 11.97 2.91 -8.01
C ARG A 125 12.99 3.48 -8.98
N MET A 126 13.99 4.22 -8.49
CA MET A 126 14.99 4.89 -9.32
C MET A 126 16.18 4.00 -9.69
N ILE A 127 16.47 2.96 -8.91
CA ILE A 127 17.60 2.07 -9.17
C ILE A 127 17.35 1.29 -10.47
N PRO A 128 18.27 1.35 -11.47
CA PRO A 128 18.16 0.54 -12.68
C PRO A 128 18.13 -0.96 -12.36
N ALA A 129 17.40 -1.74 -13.15
CA ALA A 129 17.25 -3.18 -12.93
C ALA A 129 18.60 -3.93 -12.93
N SER A 130 19.52 -3.51 -13.80
CA SER A 130 20.86 -4.09 -13.89
C SER A 130 21.72 -3.93 -12.61
N ILE A 131 21.46 -2.87 -11.85
CA ILE A 131 22.13 -2.66 -10.55
C ILE A 131 21.38 -3.42 -9.47
N TYR A 132 20.05 -3.28 -9.43
CA TYR A 132 19.20 -3.87 -8.40
C TYR A 132 19.34 -5.40 -8.33
N CYS A 133 19.42 -6.09 -9.48
CA CYS A 133 19.56 -7.55 -9.52
C CYS A 133 20.94 -8.08 -9.03
N LYS A 134 21.90 -7.19 -8.82
CA LYS A 134 23.24 -7.54 -8.30
C LYS A 134 23.41 -7.22 -6.81
N MET A 135 22.47 -6.58 -6.20
CA MET A 135 22.41 -6.27 -4.76
C MET A 135 21.91 -7.48 -3.98
#